data_570a43488ed1106e1254d3e4147728af
#
_entry.id   570a43488ed1106e1254d3e4147728af
#
_cell.length_a   1.000
_cell.length_b   1.000
_cell.length_c   1.000
_cell.angle_alpha   90.00
_cell.angle_beta   90.00
_cell.angle_gamma   90.00
#
_symmetry.space_group_name_H-M   'P 1'
#
loop_
_entity.id
_entity.type
_entity.pdbx_description
1 polymer ?
#
loop_
_entity_poly.entity_id
_entity_poly.type
_entity_poly.pdbx_seq_one_letter_code
_entity_poly.pdbx_strand_id
1 'polypeptide(L)'
;MAAADKQYADSAAWISHTTDALLRETGDRTLLDAVVPFVDHGSGTVWEHNLRALEFLWADRGRHGLSLMHHGDWNDLMDGVGARGRGESVWMSLALARALRLVGEMAVWSGDQTAARRCRQRFSILQKAILKHGWDGGHFIYAINDAGQRIGARRAREGRVFLNPQSWAMLSGVVDVETYRAIARRVEPVLESPVGPMHHWPPFTCFQEGIGQLSGTPAGFFTNGNVYCHAATFKVAADLAAGRGEKAFETLCRILPSAEKSEPFAQANGYVGPTAARACRHVSDDPWRTGTVAWHYLNVIDGLLGFHREYDGVRLAPHLPKRWAKVRLVRPFRGRIFTCDLVRAKTFRVWVDGVPVPDAFVAVPPGPVSKRNVQVRCEAPHEA
;
A
#
# COMPACT_ATOMS: atom_id res chain seq x y z
N MET A 1 -3.34 -12.56 28.27
CA MET A 1 -2.80 -13.38 27.17
C MET A 1 -1.41 -12.88 26.84
N ALA A 2 -0.42 -13.76 26.80
CA ALA A 2 0.92 -13.41 26.37
C ALA A 2 0.88 -13.04 24.87
N ALA A 3 1.76 -12.15 24.42
CA ALA A 3 1.81 -11.71 23.01
C ALA A 3 1.97 -12.86 21.98
N ALA A 4 2.43 -14.03 22.44
CA ALA A 4 2.59 -15.24 21.63
C ALA A 4 1.27 -15.90 21.18
N ASP A 5 0.13 -15.55 21.80
CA ASP A 5 -1.17 -16.17 21.51
C ASP A 5 -2.04 -15.33 20.56
N LYS A 6 -1.57 -14.15 20.14
CA LYS A 6 -2.32 -13.31 19.21
C LYS A 6 -2.05 -13.73 17.76
N GLN A 7 -3.12 -14.01 17.02
CA GLN A 7 -3.07 -14.32 15.59
C GLN A 7 -3.41 -13.04 14.80
N TYR A 8 -2.44 -12.53 14.04
CA TYR A 8 -2.63 -11.41 13.11
C TYR A 8 -2.86 -11.94 11.70
N ALA A 9 -3.87 -11.37 11.02
CA ALA A 9 -4.35 -11.90 9.75
C ALA A 9 -3.46 -11.57 8.54
N ASP A 10 -2.67 -10.50 8.61
CA ASP A 10 -2.00 -9.93 7.43
C ASP A 10 -0.61 -10.50 7.13
N SER A 11 0.04 -11.19 8.07
CA SER A 11 1.44 -11.63 7.94
C SER A 11 1.71 -12.39 6.64
N ALA A 12 0.83 -13.31 6.24
CA ALA A 12 1.00 -14.12 5.05
C ALA A 12 0.83 -13.32 3.74
N ALA A 13 0.11 -12.20 3.75
CA ALA A 13 -0.06 -11.36 2.55
C ALA A 13 1.24 -10.67 2.14
N TRP A 14 2.10 -10.33 3.10
CA TRP A 14 3.35 -9.63 2.85
C TRP A 14 4.42 -10.47 2.15
N ILE A 15 4.33 -11.80 2.21
CA ILE A 15 5.23 -12.72 1.47
C ILE A 15 5.18 -12.41 -0.02
N SER A 16 3.99 -12.31 -0.59
CA SER A 16 3.81 -12.02 -2.01
C SER A 16 4.33 -10.63 -2.42
N HIS A 17 4.13 -9.63 -1.55
CA HIS A 17 4.66 -8.29 -1.78
C HIS A 17 6.19 -8.25 -1.79
N THR A 18 6.82 -8.92 -0.82
CA THR A 18 8.27 -8.97 -0.70
C THR A 18 8.90 -9.73 -1.86
N THR A 19 8.33 -10.88 -2.23
CA THR A 19 8.80 -11.68 -3.36
C THR A 19 8.69 -10.89 -4.68
N ASP A 20 7.55 -10.28 -4.96
CA ASP A 20 7.34 -9.46 -6.15
C ASP A 20 8.35 -8.30 -6.23
N ALA A 21 8.55 -7.56 -5.12
CA ALA A 21 9.48 -6.46 -5.06
C ALA A 21 10.94 -6.90 -5.33
N LEU A 22 11.36 -8.05 -4.77
CA LEU A 22 12.68 -8.60 -4.98
C LEU A 22 12.89 -9.05 -6.43
N LEU A 23 11.91 -9.73 -7.02
CA LEU A 23 11.98 -10.17 -8.42
C LEU A 23 12.03 -8.97 -9.39
N ARG A 24 11.25 -7.94 -9.13
CA ARG A 24 11.29 -6.70 -9.95
C ARG A 24 12.61 -5.94 -9.78
N GLU A 25 13.25 -6.00 -8.61
CA GLU A 25 14.57 -5.38 -8.41
C GLU A 25 15.67 -6.17 -9.11
N THR A 26 15.69 -7.49 -8.94
CA THR A 26 16.78 -8.33 -9.44
C THR A 26 16.60 -8.80 -10.89
N GLY A 27 15.37 -9.07 -11.32
CA GLY A 27 15.06 -9.77 -12.56
C GLY A 27 15.45 -11.26 -12.53
N ASP A 28 15.88 -11.75 -11.38
CA ASP A 28 16.40 -13.12 -11.24
C ASP A 28 15.27 -14.11 -10.93
N ARG A 29 14.83 -14.81 -11.97
CA ARG A 29 13.76 -15.80 -11.87
C ARG A 29 14.16 -17.01 -11.00
N THR A 30 15.46 -17.33 -10.91
CA THR A 30 15.93 -18.50 -10.14
C THR A 30 15.65 -18.37 -8.64
N LEU A 31 15.40 -17.15 -8.17
CA LEU A 31 14.96 -16.91 -6.79
C LEU A 31 13.64 -17.63 -6.44
N LEU A 32 12.78 -17.90 -7.42
CA LEU A 32 11.54 -18.64 -7.19
C LEU A 32 11.81 -20.13 -6.87
N ASP A 33 12.92 -20.68 -7.38
CA ASP A 33 13.31 -22.07 -7.20
C ASP A 33 14.16 -22.29 -5.93
N ALA A 34 14.59 -21.20 -5.27
CA ALA A 34 15.38 -21.28 -4.04
C ALA A 34 14.58 -21.97 -2.93
N VAL A 35 15.15 -23.04 -2.36
CA VAL A 35 14.53 -23.82 -1.29
C VAL A 35 14.81 -23.20 0.06
N VAL A 36 13.75 -22.94 0.83
CA VAL A 36 13.80 -22.35 2.18
C VAL A 36 12.99 -23.22 3.15
N PRO A 37 13.40 -23.34 4.43
CA PRO A 37 12.63 -24.09 5.41
C PRO A 37 11.30 -23.39 5.74
N PHE A 38 10.26 -24.17 6.03
CA PHE A 38 9.07 -23.69 6.71
C PHE A 38 9.32 -23.56 8.21
N VAL A 39 8.61 -22.68 8.90
CA VAL A 39 8.77 -22.48 10.35
C VAL A 39 8.33 -23.71 11.15
N ASP A 40 7.32 -24.41 10.68
CA ASP A 40 6.74 -25.59 11.34
C ASP A 40 7.60 -26.85 11.07
N HIS A 41 7.70 -27.27 9.82
CA HIS A 41 8.49 -28.45 9.41
C HIS A 41 8.63 -28.53 7.89
N GLY A 42 9.69 -29.20 7.44
CA GLY A 42 9.97 -29.35 6.00
C GLY A 42 10.52 -28.08 5.36
N SER A 43 10.60 -28.10 4.05
CA SER A 43 11.06 -26.97 3.24
C SER A 43 10.31 -26.94 1.90
N GLY A 44 10.31 -25.80 1.24
CA GLY A 44 9.75 -25.61 -0.08
C GLY A 44 10.45 -24.49 -0.83
N THR A 45 10.21 -24.40 -2.11
CA THR A 45 10.70 -23.28 -2.92
C THR A 45 10.02 -21.96 -2.50
N VAL A 46 10.67 -20.83 -2.79
CA VAL A 46 10.04 -19.51 -2.59
C VAL A 46 8.71 -19.43 -3.32
N TRP A 47 8.59 -20.08 -4.47
CA TRP A 47 7.30 -20.16 -5.19
C TRP A 47 6.25 -20.93 -4.38
N GLU A 48 6.60 -22.08 -3.82
CA GLU A 48 5.69 -22.86 -2.96
C GLU A 48 5.28 -22.10 -1.70
N HIS A 49 6.19 -21.31 -1.09
CA HIS A 49 5.86 -20.43 0.03
C HIS A 49 4.77 -19.40 -0.36
N ASN A 50 4.89 -18.78 -1.54
CA ASN A 50 3.86 -17.84 -2.03
C ASN A 50 2.52 -18.53 -2.27
N LEU A 51 2.52 -19.73 -2.87
CA LEU A 51 1.28 -20.48 -3.11
C LEU A 51 0.65 -20.94 -1.77
N ARG A 52 1.44 -21.45 -0.82
CA ARG A 52 0.97 -21.85 0.52
C ARG A 52 0.38 -20.67 1.28
N ALA A 53 1.02 -19.51 1.24
CA ALA A 53 0.49 -18.29 1.84
C ALA A 53 -0.88 -17.89 1.25
N LEU A 54 -1.03 -17.94 -0.07
CA LEU A 54 -2.32 -17.66 -0.71
C LEU A 54 -3.40 -18.70 -0.39
N GLU A 55 -3.05 -19.99 -0.30
CA GLU A 55 -4.01 -21.03 0.10
C GLU A 55 -4.50 -20.79 1.53
N PHE A 56 -3.59 -20.47 2.45
CA PHE A 56 -3.93 -20.14 3.83
C PHE A 56 -4.90 -18.95 3.89
N LEU A 57 -4.56 -17.83 3.27
CA LEU A 57 -5.40 -16.62 3.25
C LEU A 57 -6.74 -16.85 2.53
N TRP A 58 -6.75 -17.71 1.51
CA TRP A 58 -7.98 -18.05 0.79
C TRP A 58 -8.91 -18.93 1.62
N ALA A 59 -8.37 -19.83 2.41
CA ALA A 59 -9.14 -20.68 3.33
C ALA A 59 -9.67 -19.88 4.53
N ASP A 60 -8.94 -18.85 4.97
CA ASP A 60 -9.24 -18.04 6.15
C ASP A 60 -10.21 -16.90 5.85
N ARG A 61 -11.40 -17.23 5.35
CA ARG A 61 -12.47 -16.29 5.01
C ARG A 61 -13.77 -16.63 5.73
N GLY A 62 -14.48 -15.56 6.12
CA GLY A 62 -15.74 -15.68 6.85
C GLY A 62 -16.96 -15.88 5.95
N ARG A 63 -18.12 -15.76 6.56
CA ARG A 63 -19.44 -16.04 5.93
C ARG A 63 -19.79 -15.16 4.73
N HIS A 64 -19.21 -13.94 4.66
CA HIS A 64 -19.44 -13.04 3.53
C HIS A 64 -18.39 -13.23 2.43
N GLY A 65 -17.44 -14.16 2.61
CA GLY A 65 -16.33 -14.40 1.69
C GLY A 65 -15.22 -13.37 1.82
N LEU A 66 -15.23 -12.54 2.86
CA LEU A 66 -14.16 -11.61 3.24
C LEU A 66 -13.17 -12.32 4.17
N SER A 67 -11.93 -11.82 4.24
CA SER A 67 -10.90 -12.36 5.13
C SER A 67 -11.27 -12.19 6.59
N LEU A 68 -11.04 -13.20 7.42
CA LEU A 68 -11.20 -13.09 8.87
C LEU A 68 -10.16 -12.13 9.46
N MET A 69 -10.53 -11.43 10.54
CA MET A 69 -9.67 -10.43 11.16
C MET A 69 -8.88 -10.97 12.37
N HIS A 70 -9.39 -12.01 13.02
CA HIS A 70 -8.81 -12.56 14.26
C HIS A 70 -8.50 -11.47 15.30
N HIS A 71 -7.26 -11.40 15.82
CA HIS A 71 -6.82 -10.41 16.81
C HIS A 71 -6.30 -9.11 16.18
N GLY A 72 -6.50 -8.92 14.90
CA GLY A 72 -6.12 -7.72 14.14
C GLY A 72 -5.58 -8.06 12.76
N ASP A 73 -5.65 -7.09 11.90
CA ASP A 73 -4.94 -7.06 10.63
C ASP A 73 -3.74 -6.09 10.75
N TRP A 74 -3.42 -5.32 9.73
CA TRP A 74 -2.42 -4.25 9.78
C TRP A 74 -2.65 -3.26 10.94
N ASN A 75 -3.90 -3.07 11.37
CA ASN A 75 -4.24 -2.31 12.57
C ASN A 75 -4.45 -3.26 13.77
N ASP A 76 -3.36 -3.57 14.44
CA ASP A 76 -3.30 -4.48 15.57
C ASP A 76 -4.07 -4.00 16.81
N LEU A 77 -4.43 -2.71 16.87
CA LEU A 77 -5.28 -2.17 17.94
C LEU A 77 -6.78 -2.45 17.75
N MET A 78 -7.19 -3.00 16.62
CA MET A 78 -8.58 -3.41 16.36
C MET A 78 -8.81 -4.87 16.81
N ASP A 79 -8.23 -5.28 17.93
CA ASP A 79 -8.17 -6.65 18.42
C ASP A 79 -9.52 -7.19 18.98
N GLY A 80 -10.52 -6.36 19.10
CA GLY A 80 -11.88 -6.76 19.47
C GLY A 80 -12.79 -7.11 18.28
N VAL A 81 -12.38 -6.80 17.05
CA VAL A 81 -13.26 -6.96 15.87
C VAL A 81 -13.53 -8.42 15.53
N GLY A 82 -12.49 -9.25 15.55
CA GLY A 82 -12.57 -10.67 15.18
C GLY A 82 -12.15 -11.65 16.28
N ALA A 83 -12.09 -11.21 17.54
CA ALA A 83 -11.61 -11.99 18.66
C ALA A 83 -12.39 -13.32 18.90
N ARG A 84 -13.63 -13.41 18.40
CA ARG A 84 -14.46 -14.62 18.47
C ARG A 84 -14.47 -15.44 17.17
N GLY A 85 -13.54 -15.13 16.23
CA GLY A 85 -13.32 -15.88 15.00
C GLY A 85 -14.39 -15.71 13.92
N ARG A 86 -15.23 -14.64 13.97
CA ARG A 86 -16.27 -14.37 12.97
C ARG A 86 -16.12 -13.00 12.30
N GLY A 87 -15.39 -12.09 12.94
CA GLY A 87 -15.16 -10.74 12.41
C GLY A 87 -14.35 -10.78 11.12
N GLU A 88 -14.79 -10.02 10.11
CA GLU A 88 -14.21 -9.97 8.78
C GLU A 88 -13.64 -8.59 8.47
N SER A 89 -12.42 -8.54 7.93
CA SER A 89 -11.74 -7.31 7.53
C SER A 89 -11.89 -7.06 6.03
N VAL A 90 -12.41 -5.89 5.65
CA VAL A 90 -12.42 -5.42 4.27
C VAL A 90 -11.01 -5.05 3.84
N TRP A 91 -10.23 -4.40 4.73
CA TRP A 91 -8.84 -4.07 4.41
C TRP A 91 -8.00 -5.32 4.14
N MET A 92 -8.09 -6.36 4.98
CA MET A 92 -7.35 -7.61 4.76
C MET A 92 -7.80 -8.31 3.46
N SER A 93 -9.08 -8.23 3.14
CA SER A 93 -9.61 -8.76 1.86
C SER A 93 -9.02 -8.01 0.65
N LEU A 94 -8.82 -6.70 0.76
CA LEU A 94 -8.12 -5.89 -0.26
C LEU A 94 -6.63 -6.27 -0.35
N ALA A 95 -5.98 -6.53 0.78
CA ALA A 95 -4.60 -7.02 0.81
C ALA A 95 -4.46 -8.40 0.14
N LEU A 96 -5.39 -9.33 0.42
CA LEU A 96 -5.47 -10.62 -0.28
C LEU A 96 -5.73 -10.45 -1.79
N ALA A 97 -6.61 -9.53 -2.19
CA ALA A 97 -6.86 -9.24 -3.61
C ALA A 97 -5.58 -8.76 -4.32
N ARG A 98 -4.79 -7.90 -3.65
CA ARG A 98 -3.49 -7.47 -4.17
C ARG A 98 -2.49 -8.63 -4.24
N ALA A 99 -2.39 -9.46 -3.21
CA ALA A 99 -1.53 -10.65 -3.20
C ALA A 99 -1.86 -11.61 -4.35
N LEU A 100 -3.16 -11.85 -4.61
CA LEU A 100 -3.61 -12.65 -5.75
C LEU A 100 -3.18 -12.07 -7.10
N ARG A 101 -3.19 -10.74 -7.25
CA ARG A 101 -2.69 -10.09 -8.47
C ARG A 101 -1.19 -10.27 -8.62
N LEU A 102 -0.40 -9.97 -7.56
CA LEU A 102 1.05 -10.08 -7.62
C LEU A 102 1.50 -11.51 -7.92
N VAL A 103 0.94 -12.51 -7.23
CA VAL A 103 1.24 -13.93 -7.52
C VAL A 103 0.77 -14.33 -8.92
N GLY A 104 -0.37 -13.80 -9.37
CA GLY A 104 -0.84 -14.01 -10.74
C GLY A 104 0.11 -13.44 -11.80
N GLU A 105 0.68 -12.27 -11.57
CA GLU A 105 1.69 -11.64 -12.44
C GLU A 105 3.01 -12.43 -12.42
N MET A 106 3.49 -12.84 -11.24
CA MET A 106 4.65 -13.72 -11.10
C MET A 106 4.44 -15.07 -11.81
N ALA A 107 3.25 -15.65 -11.69
CA ALA A 107 2.88 -16.90 -12.37
C ALA A 107 2.92 -16.79 -13.90
N VAL A 108 2.41 -15.68 -14.45
CA VAL A 108 2.50 -15.41 -15.89
C VAL A 108 3.95 -15.32 -16.33
N TRP A 109 4.76 -14.55 -15.61
CA TRP A 109 6.17 -14.34 -15.92
C TRP A 109 7.00 -15.63 -15.76
N SER A 110 6.71 -16.45 -14.74
CA SER A 110 7.39 -17.74 -14.53
C SER A 110 6.89 -18.87 -15.43
N GLY A 111 5.74 -18.71 -16.09
CA GLY A 111 5.14 -19.70 -16.99
C GLY A 111 4.15 -20.64 -16.31
N ASP A 112 3.82 -20.46 -15.02
CA ASP A 112 2.80 -21.25 -14.31
C ASP A 112 1.38 -20.76 -14.65
N GLN A 113 0.87 -21.21 -15.81
CA GLN A 113 -0.44 -20.83 -16.29
C GLN A 113 -1.59 -21.33 -15.38
N THR A 114 -1.36 -22.39 -14.61
CA THR A 114 -2.35 -22.94 -13.68
C THR A 114 -2.54 -22.03 -12.48
N ALA A 115 -1.45 -21.62 -11.83
CA ALA A 115 -1.49 -20.63 -10.75
C ALA A 115 -2.05 -19.29 -11.26
N ALA A 116 -1.66 -18.83 -12.44
CA ALA A 116 -2.16 -17.58 -13.03
C ALA A 116 -3.69 -17.61 -13.22
N ARG A 117 -4.25 -18.69 -13.76
CA ARG A 117 -5.72 -18.85 -13.92
C ARG A 117 -6.42 -18.88 -12.56
N ARG A 118 -5.89 -19.65 -11.60
CA ARG A 118 -6.45 -19.74 -10.25
C ARG A 118 -6.46 -18.39 -9.54
N CYS A 119 -5.39 -17.63 -9.62
CA CYS A 119 -5.31 -16.29 -9.05
C CYS A 119 -6.36 -15.33 -9.65
N ARG A 120 -6.51 -15.31 -10.97
CA ARG A 120 -7.54 -14.49 -11.64
C ARG A 120 -8.96 -14.87 -11.22
N GLN A 121 -9.27 -16.15 -11.14
CA GLN A 121 -10.58 -16.64 -10.72
C GLN A 121 -10.89 -16.22 -9.27
N ARG A 122 -9.93 -16.44 -8.35
CA ARG A 122 -10.06 -16.07 -6.94
C ARG A 122 -10.20 -14.56 -6.75
N PHE A 123 -9.41 -13.78 -7.49
CA PHE A 123 -9.54 -12.32 -7.49
C PHE A 123 -10.95 -11.88 -7.86
N SER A 124 -11.54 -12.41 -8.94
CA SER A 124 -12.89 -12.05 -9.37
C SER A 124 -13.96 -12.40 -8.33
N ILE A 125 -13.83 -13.56 -7.66
CA ILE A 125 -14.74 -13.96 -6.57
C ILE A 125 -14.62 -13.00 -5.38
N LEU A 126 -13.39 -12.72 -4.96
CA LEU A 126 -13.11 -11.84 -3.82
C LEU A 126 -13.55 -10.40 -4.09
N GLN A 127 -13.28 -9.88 -5.30
CA GLN A 127 -13.72 -8.54 -5.72
C GLN A 127 -15.24 -8.38 -5.58
N LYS A 128 -16.02 -9.37 -6.03
CA LYS A 128 -17.48 -9.35 -5.88
C LYS A 128 -17.91 -9.33 -4.41
N ALA A 129 -17.26 -10.12 -3.55
CA ALA A 129 -17.54 -10.13 -2.11
C ALA A 129 -17.21 -8.77 -1.46
N ILE A 130 -16.05 -8.18 -1.78
CA ILE A 130 -15.63 -6.86 -1.27
C ILE A 130 -16.62 -5.76 -1.71
N LEU A 131 -16.99 -5.71 -2.98
CA LEU A 131 -17.93 -4.72 -3.50
C LEU A 131 -19.33 -4.90 -2.88
N LYS A 132 -19.78 -6.14 -2.67
CA LYS A 132 -21.10 -6.42 -2.10
C LYS A 132 -21.18 -6.09 -0.62
N HIS A 133 -20.17 -6.46 0.17
CA HIS A 133 -20.22 -6.40 1.63
C HIS A 133 -19.39 -5.27 2.23
N GLY A 134 -18.35 -4.81 1.54
CA GLY A 134 -17.47 -3.72 1.98
C GLY A 134 -17.94 -2.33 1.57
N TRP A 135 -18.67 -2.19 0.45
CA TRP A 135 -19.11 -0.88 -0.05
C TRP A 135 -20.26 -0.28 0.79
N ASP A 136 -20.18 1.02 1.10
CA ASP A 136 -21.18 1.75 1.88
C ASP A 136 -21.70 3.02 1.15
N GLY A 137 -21.89 2.92 -0.15
CA GLY A 137 -22.52 3.99 -0.95
C GLY A 137 -21.67 5.23 -1.20
N GLY A 138 -20.35 5.12 -1.09
CA GLY A 138 -19.43 6.24 -1.37
C GLY A 138 -18.01 6.02 -0.87
N HIS A 139 -17.79 5.04 -0.01
CA HIS A 139 -16.50 4.59 0.48
C HIS A 139 -16.60 3.15 0.99
N PHE A 140 -15.47 2.51 1.27
CA PHE A 140 -15.43 1.18 1.87
C PHE A 140 -15.44 1.27 3.39
N ILE A 141 -16.18 0.37 4.04
CA ILE A 141 -16.07 0.16 5.49
C ILE A 141 -14.72 -0.49 5.81
N TYR A 142 -14.32 -0.48 7.08
CA TYR A 142 -13.08 -1.15 7.50
C TYR A 142 -13.31 -2.64 7.72
N ALA A 143 -14.36 -3.00 8.47
CA ALA A 143 -14.60 -4.38 8.88
C ALA A 143 -16.10 -4.62 9.22
N ILE A 144 -16.44 -5.89 9.42
CA ILE A 144 -17.67 -6.35 10.05
C ILE A 144 -17.26 -7.14 11.29
N ASN A 145 -17.63 -6.70 12.49
CA ASN A 145 -17.18 -7.35 13.72
C ASN A 145 -17.93 -8.65 14.01
N ASP A 146 -17.52 -9.37 15.06
CA ASP A 146 -18.11 -10.63 15.49
C ASP A 146 -19.62 -10.57 15.76
N ALA A 147 -20.15 -9.40 16.09
CA ALA A 147 -21.58 -9.14 16.31
C ALA A 147 -22.33 -8.74 15.01
N GLY A 148 -21.62 -8.63 13.88
CA GLY A 148 -22.20 -8.21 12.60
C GLY A 148 -22.30 -6.69 12.41
N GLN A 149 -21.71 -5.89 13.31
CA GLN A 149 -21.69 -4.44 13.17
C GLN A 149 -20.66 -4.02 12.11
N ARG A 150 -21.04 -3.06 11.25
CA ARG A 150 -20.19 -2.51 10.19
C ARG A 150 -19.36 -1.35 10.72
N ILE A 151 -18.05 -1.53 10.82
CA ILE A 151 -17.07 -0.54 11.28
C ILE A 151 -16.59 0.25 10.07
N GLY A 152 -16.60 1.57 10.17
CA GLY A 152 -16.33 2.45 9.02
C GLY A 152 -17.58 2.79 8.20
N ALA A 153 -18.77 2.53 8.72
CA ALA A 153 -20.02 2.84 8.01
C ALA A 153 -20.36 4.34 8.09
N ARG A 154 -20.86 4.90 7.00
CA ARG A 154 -21.18 6.34 6.86
C ARG A 154 -22.16 6.88 7.90
N ARG A 155 -22.98 6.03 8.50
CA ARG A 155 -23.94 6.38 9.55
C ARG A 155 -23.41 6.21 10.97
N ALA A 156 -22.17 5.69 11.13
CA ALA A 156 -21.55 5.54 12.44
C ALA A 156 -21.29 6.92 13.07
N ARG A 157 -21.47 7.01 14.36
CA ARG A 157 -21.19 8.24 15.14
C ARG A 157 -19.67 8.48 15.21
N GLU A 158 -18.91 7.43 15.45
CA GLU A 158 -17.43 7.40 15.57
C GLU A 158 -16.86 6.40 14.57
N GLY A 159 -15.60 6.53 14.17
CA GLY A 159 -14.98 5.63 13.21
C GLY A 159 -15.74 5.52 11.89
N ARG A 160 -16.26 6.63 11.37
CA ARG A 160 -17.15 6.65 10.19
C ARG A 160 -16.42 6.37 8.88
N VAL A 161 -15.19 6.89 8.76
CA VAL A 161 -14.35 6.74 7.56
C VAL A 161 -12.95 6.37 8.00
N PHE A 162 -12.40 5.31 7.42
CA PHE A 162 -11.00 4.90 7.58
C PHE A 162 -10.25 5.08 6.28
N LEU A 163 -8.98 5.50 6.35
CA LEU A 163 -8.12 5.79 5.21
C LEU A 163 -7.73 4.52 4.44
N ASN A 164 -7.27 3.49 5.16
CA ASN A 164 -6.67 2.31 4.57
C ASN A 164 -7.55 1.57 3.56
N PRO A 165 -8.82 1.26 3.82
CA PRO A 165 -9.66 0.57 2.84
C PRO A 165 -9.79 1.35 1.53
N GLN A 166 -9.78 2.67 1.58
CA GLN A 166 -9.92 3.51 0.39
C GLN A 166 -8.67 3.44 -0.49
N SER A 167 -7.49 3.59 0.12
CA SER A 167 -6.21 3.50 -0.58
C SER A 167 -5.99 2.10 -1.16
N TRP A 168 -6.26 1.07 -0.36
CA TRP A 168 -6.07 -0.32 -0.77
C TRP A 168 -7.10 -0.81 -1.80
N ALA A 169 -8.28 -0.19 -1.90
CA ALA A 169 -9.20 -0.48 -2.98
C ALA A 169 -8.58 -0.18 -4.36
N MET A 170 -7.84 0.93 -4.47
CA MET A 170 -7.07 1.27 -5.68
C MET A 170 -5.85 0.36 -5.84
N LEU A 171 -5.03 0.20 -4.80
CA LEU A 171 -3.78 -0.58 -4.86
C LEU A 171 -4.02 -2.06 -5.18
N SER A 172 -5.13 -2.62 -4.73
CA SER A 172 -5.51 -4.00 -5.03
C SER A 172 -6.05 -4.17 -6.45
N GLY A 173 -6.51 -3.10 -7.10
CA GLY A 173 -7.21 -3.13 -8.37
C GLY A 173 -8.67 -3.61 -8.26
N VAL A 174 -9.25 -3.59 -7.05
CA VAL A 174 -10.67 -3.89 -6.84
C VAL A 174 -11.54 -2.81 -7.45
N VAL A 175 -11.09 -1.56 -7.46
CA VAL A 175 -11.72 -0.44 -8.14
C VAL A 175 -10.81 0.13 -9.23
N ASP A 176 -11.43 0.75 -10.23
CA ASP A 176 -10.74 1.52 -11.26
C ASP A 176 -10.37 2.94 -10.79
N VAL A 177 -9.63 3.65 -11.63
CA VAL A 177 -9.15 5.02 -11.36
C VAL A 177 -10.30 5.99 -11.10
N GLU A 178 -11.37 5.92 -11.89
CA GLU A 178 -12.49 6.84 -11.76
C GLU A 178 -13.27 6.63 -10.46
N THR A 179 -13.49 5.36 -10.09
CA THR A 179 -14.09 5.02 -8.80
C THR A 179 -13.22 5.48 -7.63
N TYR A 180 -11.90 5.27 -7.70
CA TYR A 180 -11.00 5.77 -6.66
C TYR A 180 -11.01 7.30 -6.55
N ARG A 181 -10.99 8.02 -7.68
CA ARG A 181 -11.10 9.48 -7.68
C ARG A 181 -12.41 9.97 -7.06
N ALA A 182 -13.52 9.26 -7.30
CA ALA A 182 -14.81 9.56 -6.68
C ALA A 182 -14.77 9.33 -5.16
N ILE A 183 -14.17 8.23 -4.70
CA ILE A 183 -13.94 7.95 -3.27
C ILE A 183 -13.08 9.07 -2.67
N ALA A 184 -11.96 9.41 -3.28
CA ALA A 184 -11.02 10.40 -2.79
C ALA A 184 -11.70 11.78 -2.60
N ARG A 185 -12.47 12.25 -3.59
CA ARG A 185 -13.24 13.51 -3.47
C ARG A 185 -14.19 13.52 -2.28
N ARG A 186 -14.69 12.36 -1.86
CA ARG A 186 -15.62 12.25 -0.74
C ARG A 186 -14.93 12.16 0.61
N VAL A 187 -13.82 11.41 0.70
CA VAL A 187 -13.17 11.11 1.98
C VAL A 187 -12.09 12.12 2.37
N GLU A 188 -11.43 12.75 1.40
CA GLU A 188 -10.37 13.73 1.67
C GLU A 188 -10.86 14.93 2.51
N PRO A 189 -12.00 15.58 2.22
CA PRO A 189 -12.46 16.70 3.05
C PRO A 189 -12.70 16.34 4.52
N VAL A 190 -12.90 15.04 4.80
CA VAL A 190 -13.13 14.52 6.15
C VAL A 190 -11.84 14.13 6.86
N LEU A 191 -10.86 13.58 6.09
CA LEU A 191 -9.64 13.00 6.67
C LEU A 191 -8.42 13.93 6.63
N GLU A 192 -8.43 14.98 5.81
CA GLU A 192 -7.27 15.87 5.69
C GLU A 192 -7.00 16.68 6.96
N SER A 193 -5.73 16.82 7.31
CA SER A 193 -5.23 17.67 8.38
C SER A 193 -3.96 18.41 7.93
N PRO A 194 -3.49 19.42 8.69
CA PRO A 194 -2.27 20.16 8.34
C PRO A 194 -1.00 19.29 8.21
N VAL A 195 -0.96 18.13 8.89
CA VAL A 195 0.20 17.22 8.91
C VAL A 195 -0.03 15.93 8.14
N GLY A 196 -1.09 15.87 7.33
CA GLY A 196 -1.43 14.73 6.49
C GLY A 196 -2.83 14.17 6.76
N PRO A 197 -3.24 13.11 6.04
CA PRO A 197 -4.55 12.50 6.21
C PRO A 197 -4.61 11.70 7.51
N MET A 198 -5.68 11.91 8.29
CA MET A 198 -5.97 11.13 9.49
C MET A 198 -6.26 9.67 9.15
N HIS A 199 -5.89 8.77 10.06
CA HIS A 199 -6.15 7.34 9.91
C HIS A 199 -7.64 7.02 9.81
N HIS A 200 -8.47 7.66 10.65
CA HIS A 200 -9.94 7.63 10.56
C HIS A 200 -10.58 8.85 11.21
N TRP A 201 -11.88 9.04 10.97
CA TRP A 201 -12.66 10.12 11.53
C TRP A 201 -14.14 9.75 11.67
N PRO A 202 -14.87 10.25 12.70
CA PRO A 202 -14.34 10.82 13.96
C PRO A 202 -13.61 9.78 14.80
N PRO A 203 -12.71 10.18 15.73
CA PRO A 203 -12.07 9.24 16.64
C PRO A 203 -13.08 8.62 17.61
N PHE A 204 -12.74 7.49 18.19
CA PHE A 204 -13.48 6.88 19.29
C PHE A 204 -13.23 7.67 20.58
N THR A 205 -14.27 7.82 21.43
CA THR A 205 -14.20 8.57 22.68
C THR A 205 -14.35 7.69 23.94
N CYS A 206 -14.70 6.42 23.73
CA CYS A 206 -14.79 5.44 24.81
C CYS A 206 -14.49 4.04 24.28
N PHE A 207 -14.04 3.16 25.17
CA PHE A 207 -13.77 1.77 24.84
C PHE A 207 -15.03 1.04 24.35
N GLN A 208 -14.89 0.31 23.25
CA GLN A 208 -15.92 -0.53 22.65
C GLN A 208 -15.35 -1.94 22.44
N GLU A 209 -15.92 -2.94 23.11
CA GLU A 209 -15.45 -4.35 23.06
C GLU A 209 -15.32 -4.85 21.61
N GLY A 210 -16.29 -4.53 20.75
CA GLY A 210 -16.30 -4.96 19.34
C GLY A 210 -15.34 -4.20 18.42
N ILE A 211 -14.52 -3.27 18.95
CA ILE A 211 -13.42 -2.57 18.28
C ILE A 211 -12.08 -3.00 18.89
N GLY A 212 -11.99 -3.01 20.22
CA GLY A 212 -10.79 -3.32 20.98
C GLY A 212 -9.99 -2.08 21.39
N GLN A 213 -8.67 -2.25 21.55
CA GLN A 213 -7.75 -1.26 22.11
C GLN A 213 -7.79 0.09 21.37
N LEU A 214 -8.02 0.11 20.05
CA LEU A 214 -8.16 1.34 19.29
C LEU A 214 -9.17 2.30 19.92
N SER A 215 -10.33 1.81 20.32
CA SER A 215 -11.39 2.63 20.90
C SER A 215 -11.11 3.09 22.33
N GLY A 216 -10.19 2.43 23.04
CA GLY A 216 -9.71 2.83 24.36
C GLY A 216 -8.51 3.78 24.33
N THR A 217 -7.89 3.96 23.18
CA THR A 217 -6.79 4.91 23.00
C THR A 217 -7.30 6.35 23.01
N PRO A 218 -6.61 7.31 23.65
CA PRO A 218 -7.03 8.70 23.64
C PRO A 218 -7.24 9.25 22.22
N ALA A 219 -8.32 10.01 22.03
CA ALA A 219 -8.65 10.60 20.74
C ALA A 219 -7.55 11.53 20.22
N GLY A 220 -7.08 11.29 19.02
CA GLY A 220 -5.99 12.02 18.37
C GLY A 220 -4.61 11.37 18.52
N PHE A 221 -4.50 10.23 19.20
CA PHE A 221 -3.22 9.54 19.43
C PHE A 221 -3.20 8.15 18.78
N PHE A 222 -2.00 7.66 18.47
CA PHE A 222 -1.74 6.40 17.81
C PHE A 222 -2.63 6.25 16.56
N THR A 223 -3.42 5.19 16.43
CA THR A 223 -4.32 5.04 15.28
C THR A 223 -5.72 5.61 15.50
N ASN A 224 -6.01 6.21 16.67
CA ASN A 224 -7.34 6.75 16.99
C ASN A 224 -7.54 8.20 16.56
N GLY A 225 -7.67 8.43 15.24
CA GLY A 225 -7.91 9.77 14.67
C GLY A 225 -6.67 10.65 14.59
N ASN A 226 -5.48 10.08 14.71
CA ASN A 226 -4.19 10.74 14.41
C ASN A 226 -3.87 10.63 12.90
N VAL A 227 -2.78 11.26 12.47
CA VAL A 227 -2.16 10.98 11.18
C VAL A 227 -1.18 9.83 11.34
N TYR A 228 -1.51 8.67 10.83
CA TYR A 228 -0.60 7.52 10.82
C TYR A 228 0.20 7.52 9.52
N CYS A 229 1.48 7.87 9.58
CA CYS A 229 2.29 8.15 8.38
C CYS A 229 2.40 6.96 7.43
N HIS A 230 2.46 5.73 7.94
CA HIS A 230 2.46 4.52 7.11
C HIS A 230 1.15 4.41 6.29
N ALA A 231 -0.02 4.64 6.90
CA ALA A 231 -1.30 4.69 6.18
C ALA A 231 -1.34 5.83 5.15
N ALA A 232 -0.76 6.99 5.48
CA ALA A 232 -0.65 8.11 4.56
C ALA A 232 0.20 7.76 3.33
N THR A 233 1.26 6.96 3.47
CA THR A 233 2.06 6.49 2.31
C THR A 233 1.30 5.52 1.41
N PHE A 234 0.36 4.72 1.93
CA PHE A 234 -0.55 3.93 1.10
C PHE A 234 -1.46 4.82 0.25
N LYS A 235 -1.97 5.92 0.84
CA LYS A 235 -2.75 6.91 0.08
C LYS A 235 -1.90 7.54 -1.03
N VAL A 236 -0.65 7.90 -0.74
CA VAL A 236 0.28 8.44 -1.75
C VAL A 236 0.44 7.46 -2.91
N ALA A 237 0.70 6.18 -2.62
CA ALA A 237 0.81 5.16 -3.66
C ALA A 237 -0.47 5.02 -4.50
N ALA A 238 -1.65 5.08 -3.85
CA ALA A 238 -2.94 5.02 -4.52
C ALA A 238 -3.20 6.26 -5.39
N ASP A 239 -2.83 7.46 -4.91
CA ASP A 239 -2.93 8.70 -5.68
C ASP A 239 -2.03 8.66 -6.92
N LEU A 240 -0.78 8.20 -6.78
CA LEU A 240 0.14 8.01 -7.91
C LEU A 240 -0.41 7.02 -8.93
N ALA A 241 -0.91 5.87 -8.47
CA ALA A 241 -1.54 4.87 -9.34
C ALA A 241 -2.79 5.41 -10.06
N ALA A 242 -3.45 6.41 -9.49
CA ALA A 242 -4.62 7.09 -10.08
C ALA A 242 -4.26 8.34 -10.92
N GLY A 243 -2.97 8.63 -11.14
CA GLY A 243 -2.52 9.81 -11.87
C GLY A 243 -2.78 11.12 -11.11
N ARG A 244 -2.70 11.12 -9.78
CA ARG A 244 -2.90 12.29 -8.91
C ARG A 244 -1.60 12.70 -8.23
N GLY A 245 -0.53 12.87 -9.04
CA GLY A 245 0.83 13.10 -8.56
C GLY A 245 1.00 14.38 -7.74
N GLU A 246 0.29 15.46 -8.07
CA GLU A 246 0.33 16.70 -7.28
C GLU A 246 -0.21 16.45 -5.85
N LYS A 247 -1.33 15.72 -5.74
CA LYS A 247 -1.91 15.37 -4.44
C LYS A 247 -1.04 14.40 -3.65
N ALA A 248 -0.44 13.45 -4.33
CA ALA A 248 0.54 12.53 -3.77
C ALA A 248 1.74 13.28 -3.18
N PHE A 249 2.30 14.20 -3.95
CA PHE A 249 3.42 15.04 -3.53
C PHE A 249 3.07 15.96 -2.34
N GLU A 250 1.89 16.58 -2.37
CA GLU A 250 1.40 17.38 -1.25
C GLU A 250 1.32 16.55 0.04
N THR A 251 0.76 15.35 -0.03
CA THR A 251 0.67 14.42 1.11
C THR A 251 2.06 14.03 1.62
N LEU A 252 2.99 13.67 0.72
CA LEU A 252 4.38 13.36 1.10
C LEU A 252 5.04 14.51 1.86
N CYS A 253 4.91 15.75 1.36
CA CYS A 253 5.49 16.92 2.01
C CYS A 253 4.90 17.16 3.41
N ARG A 254 3.61 16.91 3.62
CA ARG A 254 2.95 17.09 4.92
C ARG A 254 3.43 16.10 5.97
N ILE A 255 3.71 14.85 5.59
CA ILE A 255 4.16 13.81 6.53
C ILE A 255 5.68 13.78 6.74
N LEU A 256 6.46 14.61 6.03
CA LEU A 256 7.90 14.73 6.27
C LEU A 256 8.18 15.25 7.69
N PRO A 257 9.27 14.75 8.33
CA PRO A 257 9.70 15.28 9.61
C PRO A 257 10.12 16.75 9.48
N SER A 258 9.87 17.53 10.54
CA SER A 258 10.39 18.88 10.69
C SER A 258 10.71 19.11 12.14
N ALA A 259 11.57 20.09 12.42
CA ALA A 259 11.97 20.44 13.79
C ALA A 259 10.80 20.84 14.71
N GLU A 260 9.68 21.28 14.11
CA GLU A 260 8.47 21.66 14.85
C GLU A 260 7.59 20.45 15.20
N LYS A 261 7.66 19.35 14.41
CA LYS A 261 6.79 18.19 14.54
C LYS A 261 7.46 16.98 15.17
N SER A 262 8.74 16.81 14.88
CA SER A 262 9.51 15.63 15.30
C SER A 262 11.00 15.92 15.31
N GLU A 263 11.80 14.94 15.73
CA GLU A 263 13.24 14.96 15.59
C GLU A 263 13.65 15.14 14.12
N PRO A 264 14.57 16.05 13.78
CA PRO A 264 15.06 16.25 12.43
C PRO A 264 15.60 14.95 11.83
N PHE A 265 15.22 14.66 10.58
CA PHE A 265 15.59 13.46 9.83
C PHE A 265 15.05 12.12 10.36
N ALA A 266 14.30 12.12 11.47
CA ALA A 266 13.59 10.95 11.97
C ALA A 266 12.14 10.94 11.43
N GLN A 267 11.82 9.99 10.58
CA GLN A 267 10.45 9.83 10.10
C GLN A 267 9.55 9.34 11.24
N ALA A 268 8.58 10.15 11.62
CA ALA A 268 7.59 9.76 12.61
C ALA A 268 6.69 8.64 12.07
N ASN A 269 6.26 7.76 12.96
CA ASN A 269 5.22 6.77 12.67
C ASN A 269 3.85 7.44 12.59
N GLY A 270 3.60 8.41 13.46
CA GLY A 270 2.37 9.20 13.47
C GLY A 270 2.57 10.63 13.98
N TYR A 271 1.57 11.45 13.72
CA TYR A 271 1.43 12.81 14.27
C TYR A 271 0.10 12.92 14.99
N VAL A 272 0.14 13.53 16.18
CA VAL A 272 -1.04 13.74 17.02
C VAL A 272 -2.12 14.50 16.26
N GLY A 273 -3.33 13.98 16.29
CA GLY A 273 -4.47 14.49 15.52
C GLY A 273 -5.11 15.75 16.14
N PRO A 274 -6.08 16.35 15.40
CA PRO A 274 -6.67 17.64 15.77
C PRO A 274 -7.56 17.61 17.01
N THR A 275 -7.97 16.43 17.48
CA THR A 275 -8.83 16.28 18.67
C THR A 275 -8.08 16.34 19.98
N ALA A 276 -6.77 16.16 19.96
CA ALA A 276 -5.92 16.26 21.15
C ALA A 276 -5.82 17.72 21.68
N ALA A 277 -5.30 17.87 22.90
CA ALA A 277 -5.00 19.18 23.47
C ALA A 277 -4.10 20.01 22.53
N ARG A 278 -4.34 21.32 22.43
CA ARG A 278 -3.66 22.21 21.48
C ARG A 278 -2.13 22.12 21.53
N ALA A 279 -1.57 21.98 22.74
CA ALA A 279 -0.13 21.89 22.94
C ALA A 279 0.50 20.60 22.36
N CYS A 280 -0.30 19.54 22.17
CA CYS A 280 0.18 18.24 21.67
C CYS A 280 -0.09 18.05 20.17
N ARG A 281 -0.92 18.90 19.55
CA ARG A 281 -1.34 18.71 18.16
C ARG A 281 -0.16 18.77 17.20
N HIS A 282 -0.18 17.85 16.23
CA HIS A 282 0.75 17.82 15.10
C HIS A 282 2.22 17.52 15.47
N VAL A 283 2.51 17.16 16.71
CA VAL A 283 3.82 16.60 17.07
C VAL A 283 3.83 15.08 16.89
N SER A 284 5.01 14.49 16.82
CA SER A 284 5.16 13.03 16.71
C SER A 284 4.62 12.35 17.98
N ASP A 285 3.80 11.31 17.79
CA ASP A 285 3.26 10.49 18.87
C ASP A 285 3.93 9.10 18.98
N ASP A 286 4.69 8.69 17.97
CA ASP A 286 5.44 7.43 17.95
C ASP A 286 6.65 7.56 16.99
N PRO A 287 7.78 8.08 17.44
CA PRO A 287 8.99 8.15 16.63
C PRO A 287 9.64 6.77 16.51
N TRP A 288 10.43 6.57 15.46
CA TRP A 288 11.35 5.43 15.26
C TRP A 288 10.73 4.10 14.81
N ARG A 289 9.45 3.86 14.92
CA ARG A 289 8.81 2.63 14.44
C ARG A 289 8.18 2.86 13.10
N THR A 290 8.69 2.26 12.02
CA THR A 290 7.94 2.56 10.82
C THR A 290 8.30 1.78 9.56
N GLY A 291 7.27 1.23 8.89
CA GLY A 291 7.24 0.92 7.47
C GLY A 291 7.15 2.15 6.58
N THR A 292 6.90 3.34 7.15
CA THR A 292 6.73 4.60 6.42
C THR A 292 7.91 4.92 5.52
N VAL A 293 9.14 4.75 6.00
CA VAL A 293 10.37 5.11 5.26
C VAL A 293 10.49 4.31 3.97
N ALA A 294 10.25 3.01 4.02
CA ALA A 294 10.33 2.15 2.83
C ALA A 294 9.27 2.55 1.78
N TRP A 295 8.03 2.74 2.22
CA TRP A 295 6.96 3.20 1.33
C TRP A 295 7.18 4.62 0.81
N HIS A 296 7.74 5.52 1.66
CA HIS A 296 8.10 6.87 1.24
C HIS A 296 9.13 6.83 0.11
N TYR A 297 10.20 6.04 0.29
CA TYR A 297 11.23 5.84 -0.73
C TYR A 297 10.62 5.32 -2.05
N LEU A 298 9.80 4.27 -2.00
CA LEU A 298 9.15 3.70 -3.17
C LEU A 298 8.22 4.70 -3.86
N ASN A 299 7.44 5.45 -3.10
CA ASN A 299 6.55 6.49 -3.64
C ASN A 299 7.31 7.60 -4.36
N VAL A 300 8.51 7.95 -3.88
CA VAL A 300 9.34 8.94 -4.57
C VAL A 300 9.97 8.34 -5.83
N ILE A 301 10.65 7.21 -5.70
CA ILE A 301 11.44 6.64 -6.81
C ILE A 301 10.54 6.01 -7.88
N ASP A 302 9.68 5.07 -7.48
CA ASP A 302 8.84 4.35 -8.43
C ASP A 302 7.63 5.22 -8.86
N GLY A 303 7.10 6.03 -7.95
CA GLY A 303 5.92 6.86 -8.18
C GLY A 303 6.23 8.22 -8.80
N LEU A 304 6.69 9.21 -8.01
CA LEU A 304 6.89 10.58 -8.50
C LEU A 304 7.94 10.66 -9.62
N LEU A 305 9.07 9.99 -9.45
CA LEU A 305 10.11 9.94 -10.46
C LEU A 305 9.86 8.90 -11.54
N GLY A 306 8.87 8.02 -11.33
CA GLY A 306 8.35 7.11 -12.34
C GLY A 306 9.34 6.05 -12.83
N PHE A 307 10.26 5.61 -11.97
CA PHE A 307 11.16 4.50 -12.29
C PHE A 307 10.51 3.18 -11.91
N HIS A 308 9.48 2.76 -12.68
CA HIS A 308 8.71 1.56 -12.39
C HIS A 308 9.49 0.30 -12.77
N ARG A 309 9.92 -0.44 -11.76
CA ARG A 309 10.60 -1.73 -11.94
C ARG A 309 9.61 -2.78 -12.44
N GLU A 310 9.95 -3.43 -13.54
CA GLU A 310 9.22 -4.58 -14.09
C GLU A 310 10.14 -5.82 -14.07
N TYR A 311 9.59 -7.02 -14.25
CA TYR A 311 10.37 -8.26 -14.22
C TYR A 311 11.48 -8.28 -15.27
N ASP A 312 11.22 -7.73 -16.45
CA ASP A 312 12.17 -7.74 -17.59
C ASP A 312 12.90 -6.40 -17.78
N GLY A 313 12.62 -5.40 -16.94
CA GLY A 313 13.25 -4.09 -17.09
C GLY A 313 12.67 -2.99 -16.23
N VAL A 314 12.64 -1.79 -16.80
CA VAL A 314 12.08 -0.60 -16.17
C VAL A 314 11.20 0.17 -17.14
N ARG A 315 10.05 0.64 -16.68
CA ARG A 315 9.16 1.55 -17.38
C ARG A 315 9.26 2.95 -16.78
N LEU A 316 9.38 3.96 -17.63
CA LEU A 316 9.42 5.36 -17.21
C LEU A 316 8.01 5.96 -17.27
N ALA A 317 7.48 6.41 -16.14
CA ALA A 317 6.18 7.08 -16.05
C ALA A 317 6.16 8.11 -14.90
N PRO A 318 6.93 9.22 -15.00
CA PRO A 318 7.02 10.20 -13.92
C PRO A 318 5.75 11.04 -13.75
N HIS A 319 5.45 11.36 -12.49
CA HIS A 319 4.40 12.26 -12.04
C HIS A 319 5.03 13.50 -11.39
N LEU A 320 5.70 14.35 -12.19
CA LEU A 320 6.46 15.49 -11.68
C LEU A 320 5.54 16.56 -11.09
N PRO A 321 5.72 16.94 -9.81
CA PRO A 321 4.98 18.05 -9.20
C PRO A 321 5.16 19.36 -9.97
N LYS A 322 4.14 20.23 -9.96
CA LYS A 322 4.16 21.50 -10.72
C LYS A 322 5.38 22.39 -10.44
N ARG A 323 5.89 22.34 -9.24
CA ARG A 323 7.08 23.12 -8.85
C ARG A 323 8.42 22.55 -9.33
N TRP A 324 8.45 21.31 -9.87
CA TRP A 324 9.66 20.69 -10.40
C TRP A 324 9.69 20.79 -11.93
N ALA A 325 10.46 21.74 -12.45
CA ALA A 325 10.64 21.88 -13.91
C ALA A 325 11.54 20.78 -14.48
N LYS A 326 12.55 20.36 -13.70
CA LYS A 326 13.52 19.33 -14.06
C LYS A 326 14.01 18.62 -12.81
N VAL A 327 14.18 17.30 -12.90
CA VAL A 327 14.79 16.47 -11.84
C VAL A 327 15.77 15.50 -12.48
N ARG A 328 16.88 15.23 -11.81
CA ARG A 328 17.81 14.16 -12.19
C ARG A 328 17.77 13.05 -11.15
N LEU A 329 17.50 11.83 -11.62
CA LEU A 329 17.61 10.61 -10.83
C LEU A 329 18.87 9.85 -11.28
N VAL A 330 19.74 9.51 -10.34
CA VAL A 330 20.84 8.58 -10.58
C VAL A 330 20.58 7.33 -9.75
N ARG A 331 20.39 6.19 -10.43
CA ARG A 331 20.01 4.93 -9.77
C ARG A 331 20.80 3.74 -10.28
N PRO A 332 21.50 3.01 -9.41
CA PRO A 332 21.97 1.66 -9.71
C PRO A 332 20.79 0.70 -9.87
N PHE A 333 20.75 -0.06 -10.96
CA PHE A 333 19.73 -1.07 -11.19
C PHE A 333 20.29 -2.20 -12.06
N ARG A 334 20.27 -3.43 -11.57
CA ARG A 334 20.77 -4.65 -12.25
C ARG A 334 22.13 -4.46 -12.88
N GLY A 335 23.11 -4.02 -12.08
CA GLY A 335 24.50 -3.82 -12.51
C GLY A 335 24.75 -2.60 -13.41
N ARG A 336 23.72 -1.82 -13.74
CA ARG A 336 23.81 -0.58 -14.52
C ARG A 336 23.60 0.65 -13.63
N ILE A 337 24.06 1.81 -14.08
CA ILE A 337 23.78 3.10 -13.48
C ILE A 337 22.91 3.87 -14.47
N PHE A 338 21.65 4.07 -14.10
CA PHE A 338 20.71 4.90 -14.83
C PHE A 338 20.88 6.35 -14.41
N THR A 339 21.07 7.24 -15.36
CA THR A 339 21.01 8.69 -15.16
C THR A 339 19.81 9.20 -15.94
N CYS A 340 18.72 9.47 -15.22
CA CYS A 340 17.45 9.88 -15.81
C CYS A 340 17.26 11.39 -15.64
N ASP A 341 17.28 12.13 -16.72
CA ASP A 341 16.86 13.53 -16.78
C ASP A 341 15.35 13.59 -17.07
N LEU A 342 14.58 13.89 -16.03
CA LEU A 342 13.13 14.01 -16.08
C LEU A 342 12.78 15.49 -16.25
N VAL A 343 12.09 15.83 -17.32
CA VAL A 343 11.81 17.23 -17.68
C VAL A 343 10.31 17.39 -17.91
N ARG A 344 9.74 18.44 -17.37
CA ARG A 344 8.35 18.78 -17.63
C ARG A 344 8.19 19.30 -19.06
N ALA A 345 7.22 18.75 -19.81
CA ALA A 345 6.94 19.09 -21.19
C ALA A 345 5.43 18.98 -21.50
N LYS A 346 5.02 19.35 -22.71
CA LYS A 346 3.61 19.22 -23.15
C LYS A 346 3.23 17.79 -23.55
N THR A 347 4.22 16.99 -23.95
CA THR A 347 4.02 15.62 -24.45
C THR A 347 4.91 14.66 -23.70
N PHE A 348 4.44 13.41 -23.59
CA PHE A 348 5.25 12.34 -23.02
C PHE A 348 6.18 11.75 -24.09
N ARG A 349 7.48 11.72 -23.80
CA ARG A 349 8.51 11.12 -24.68
C ARG A 349 9.67 10.59 -23.85
N VAL A 350 10.23 9.47 -24.28
CA VAL A 350 11.40 8.85 -23.62
C VAL A 350 12.49 8.58 -24.67
N TRP A 351 13.72 8.87 -24.31
CA TRP A 351 14.92 8.51 -25.06
C TRP A 351 15.89 7.78 -24.13
N VAL A 352 16.51 6.74 -24.67
CA VAL A 352 17.59 6.00 -24.01
C VAL A 352 18.84 6.11 -24.89
N ASP A 353 19.93 6.66 -24.34
CA ASP A 353 21.17 6.91 -25.06
C ASP A 353 20.97 7.68 -26.38
N GLY A 354 20.01 8.61 -26.40
CA GLY A 354 19.63 9.42 -27.55
C GLY A 354 18.66 8.76 -28.52
N VAL A 355 18.31 7.48 -28.32
CA VAL A 355 17.37 6.75 -29.19
C VAL A 355 15.95 6.83 -28.58
N PRO A 356 14.92 7.21 -29.38
CA PRO A 356 13.54 7.23 -28.89
C PRO A 356 13.04 5.84 -28.50
N VAL A 357 12.29 5.78 -27.37
CA VAL A 357 11.65 4.56 -26.85
C VAL A 357 10.14 4.82 -26.70
N PRO A 358 9.34 4.47 -27.74
CA PRO A 358 7.92 4.87 -27.81
C PRO A 358 7.04 4.33 -26.67
N ASP A 359 7.30 3.10 -26.19
CA ASP A 359 6.56 2.45 -25.14
C ASP A 359 7.10 2.75 -23.73
N ALA A 360 8.12 3.62 -23.65
CA ALA A 360 8.81 4.00 -22.41
C ALA A 360 9.36 2.84 -21.58
N PHE A 361 9.53 1.68 -22.19
CA PHE A 361 10.06 0.47 -21.54
C PHE A 361 11.51 0.23 -21.96
N VAL A 362 12.39 0.06 -20.98
CA VAL A 362 13.81 -0.25 -21.15
C VAL A 362 14.05 -1.67 -20.66
N ALA A 363 14.33 -2.59 -21.57
CA ALA A 363 14.68 -3.96 -21.22
C ALA A 363 16.02 -4.00 -20.45
N VAL A 364 16.00 -4.65 -19.29
CA VAL A 364 17.16 -4.77 -18.41
C VAL A 364 17.25 -6.21 -17.90
N PRO A 365 17.70 -7.15 -18.72
CA PRO A 365 17.85 -8.53 -18.30
C PRO A 365 18.90 -8.66 -17.19
N PRO A 366 18.79 -9.68 -16.32
CA PRO A 366 19.83 -10.02 -15.35
C PRO A 366 21.09 -10.52 -16.05
N GLY A 367 22.22 -10.48 -15.36
CA GLY A 367 23.49 -11.06 -15.85
C GLY A 367 24.57 -10.03 -16.20
N PRO A 368 25.65 -10.46 -16.88
CA PRO A 368 26.77 -9.60 -17.21
C PRO A 368 26.38 -8.35 -18.01
N VAL A 369 26.96 -7.23 -17.66
CA VAL A 369 26.61 -5.93 -18.23
C VAL A 369 27.72 -5.45 -19.15
N SER A 370 27.44 -5.34 -20.45
CA SER A 370 28.35 -4.76 -21.45
C SER A 370 28.46 -3.23 -21.36
N LYS A 371 27.35 -2.56 -21.01
CA LYS A 371 27.26 -1.12 -20.83
C LYS A 371 26.77 -0.77 -19.42
N ARG A 372 27.66 -0.18 -18.62
CA ARG A 372 27.31 0.18 -17.21
C ARG A 372 26.44 1.44 -17.11
N ASN A 373 26.68 2.46 -17.92
CA ASN A 373 25.97 3.72 -17.84
C ASN A 373 24.83 3.77 -18.88
N VAL A 374 23.63 4.10 -18.45
CA VAL A 374 22.43 4.29 -19.27
C VAL A 374 21.92 5.71 -19.07
N GLN A 375 21.89 6.50 -20.15
CA GLN A 375 21.36 7.85 -20.12
C GLN A 375 19.89 7.83 -20.56
N VAL A 376 19.02 8.36 -19.72
CA VAL A 376 17.59 8.46 -20.01
C VAL A 376 17.18 9.93 -20.00
N ARG A 377 16.48 10.35 -21.04
CA ARG A 377 15.72 11.59 -21.03
C ARG A 377 14.24 11.27 -21.10
N CYS A 378 13.48 11.76 -20.15
CA CYS A 378 12.04 11.61 -20.14
C CYS A 378 11.37 12.98 -20.07
N GLU A 379 10.52 13.26 -21.03
CA GLU A 379 9.61 14.41 -21.05
C GLU A 379 8.23 13.95 -20.58
N ALA A 380 7.68 14.60 -19.56
CA ALA A 380 6.40 14.25 -18.98
C ALA A 380 5.42 15.43 -19.00
N PRO A 381 4.16 15.20 -19.39
CA PRO A 381 3.15 16.25 -19.41
C PRO A 381 2.78 16.71 -17.98
N HIS A 382 2.14 17.88 -17.92
CA HIS A 382 1.43 18.28 -16.72
C HIS A 382 0.26 17.31 -16.45
N GLU A 383 0.03 17.02 -15.19
CA GLU A 383 -1.30 16.55 -14.80
C GLU A 383 -2.33 17.65 -15.11
N ALA A 384 -3.44 17.25 -15.72
CA ALA A 384 -4.54 18.12 -16.07
C ALA A 384 -5.30 18.62 -14.83
#